data_eba503aa52e5018137cf78e01cf2c232
#
_entry.id   eba503aa52e5018137cf78e01cf2c232
#
_cell.length_a   1.000
_cell.length_b   1.000
_cell.length_c   1.000
_cell.angle_alpha   90.00
_cell.angle_beta   90.00
_cell.angle_gamma   90.00
#
_symmetry.space_group_name_H-M   'P 1'
#
loop_
_entity.id
_entity.type
_entity.pdbx_description
1 polymer ?
#
loop_
_entity_poly.entity_id
_entity_poly.type
_entity_poly.pdbx_seq_one_letter_code
_entity_poly.pdbx_strand_id
1 'polypeptide(L)'
;MCIRDRCQSFIDLFDKEDSFVERVTHSNPNESLTANPDIPKFKFDQNYGAKYLGGNVDPIHLTESKDELFSSVINDVTTLCKTFDDNIKLQYVGVVRWPIGTFMKPHIDDNNVHEPDVFAAMLYLNNDFTGGSTCFEDMEIKPEPGKLIIFSNSQHLHYVSEVGAAERFVLSFWYARPAS
;
A
#
# COMPACT_ATOMS: atom_id res chain seq x y z
N MET A 1 4.74 22.42 -2.13
CA MET A 1 3.96 21.71 -3.17
C MET A 1 2.99 20.80 -2.46
N CYS A 2 1.71 20.78 -2.82
CA CYS A 2 0.69 19.97 -2.17
C CYS A 2 0.89 18.47 -2.50
N ILE A 3 0.54 17.56 -1.60
CA ILE A 3 0.57 16.11 -1.87
C ILE A 3 -0.26 15.76 -3.11
N ARG A 4 -1.41 16.42 -3.29
CA ARG A 4 -2.28 16.22 -4.47
C ARG A 4 -1.52 16.46 -5.79
N ASP A 5 -0.66 17.47 -5.85
CA ASP A 5 0.09 17.81 -7.07
C ASP A 5 1.14 16.75 -7.42
N ARG A 6 1.47 15.86 -6.47
CA ARG A 6 2.47 14.79 -6.63
C ARG A 6 1.85 13.44 -6.97
N CYS A 7 0.53 13.28 -6.84
CA CYS A 7 -0.15 12.00 -7.06
C CYS A 7 0.14 11.41 -8.44
N GLN A 8 0.12 12.26 -9.49
CA GLN A 8 0.38 11.80 -10.85
C GLN A 8 1.79 11.24 -11.01
N SER A 9 2.81 11.82 -10.35
CA SER A 9 4.19 11.35 -10.45
C SER A 9 4.36 9.91 -9.93
N PHE A 10 3.56 9.49 -8.96
CA PHE A 10 3.55 8.10 -8.48
C PHE A 10 2.87 7.16 -9.48
N ILE A 11 1.80 7.61 -10.14
CA ILE A 11 1.11 6.83 -11.18
C ILE A 11 2.02 6.62 -12.38
N ASP A 12 2.73 7.68 -12.80
CA ASP A 12 3.65 7.65 -13.95
C ASP A 12 4.81 6.64 -13.78
N LEU A 13 5.03 6.12 -12.56
CA LEU A 13 6.02 5.05 -12.35
C LEU A 13 5.68 3.78 -13.12
N PHE A 14 4.39 3.52 -13.36
CA PHE A 14 3.95 2.32 -14.08
C PHE A 14 4.19 2.43 -15.60
N ASP A 15 4.33 3.64 -16.12
CA ASP A 15 4.57 3.91 -17.54
C ASP A 15 6.08 3.98 -17.89
N LYS A 16 6.96 3.98 -16.88
CA LYS A 16 8.40 4.02 -17.10
C LYS A 16 8.92 2.61 -17.41
N GLU A 17 9.47 2.43 -18.62
CA GLU A 17 10.08 1.16 -19.07
C GLU A 17 11.40 0.85 -18.36
N ASP A 18 12.17 1.85 -17.94
CA ASP A 18 13.45 1.69 -17.24
C ASP A 18 13.22 1.65 -15.72
N SER A 19 13.04 0.45 -15.24
CA SER A 19 12.76 0.19 -13.86
C SER A 19 14.01 0.14 -12.99
N PHE A 20 14.36 1.24 -12.34
CA PHE A 20 15.04 1.17 -11.05
C PHE A 20 14.11 0.70 -9.92
N VAL A 21 12.89 0.33 -10.25
CA VAL A 21 11.84 -0.07 -9.34
C VAL A 21 11.44 -1.50 -9.71
N GLU A 22 11.72 -2.43 -8.81
CA GLU A 22 11.35 -3.83 -8.99
C GLU A 22 9.83 -3.97 -8.97
N ARG A 23 9.22 -4.32 -10.10
CA ARG A 23 7.81 -4.66 -10.17
C ARG A 23 7.61 -6.06 -9.61
N VAL A 24 6.92 -6.16 -8.51
CA VAL A 24 6.50 -7.45 -7.97
C VAL A 24 5.09 -7.75 -8.46
N THR A 25 4.97 -8.55 -9.50
CA THR A 25 3.67 -9.06 -9.94
C THR A 25 3.30 -10.27 -9.08
N HIS A 26 2.20 -10.20 -8.35
CA HIS A 26 1.67 -11.33 -7.58
C HIS A 26 0.90 -12.34 -8.45
N SER A 27 1.38 -12.58 -9.67
CA SER A 27 0.69 -13.45 -10.62
C SER A 27 0.99 -14.94 -10.46
N ASN A 28 1.96 -15.33 -9.64
CA ASN A 28 2.29 -16.73 -9.43
C ASN A 28 2.64 -17.02 -7.96
N PRO A 29 1.81 -17.79 -7.24
CA PRO A 29 2.11 -18.15 -5.85
C PRO A 29 3.37 -19.01 -5.67
N ASN A 30 4.00 -19.48 -6.76
CA ASN A 30 5.22 -20.28 -6.74
C ASN A 30 6.45 -19.54 -7.23
N GLU A 31 6.34 -18.30 -7.71
CA GLU A 31 7.52 -17.49 -8.02
C GLU A 31 8.09 -16.85 -6.76
N SER A 32 9.26 -17.32 -6.40
CA SER A 32 10.08 -16.80 -5.34
C SER A 32 10.37 -15.30 -5.57
N LEU A 33 10.02 -14.45 -4.61
CA LEU A 33 10.40 -13.03 -4.53
C LEU A 33 11.92 -12.86 -4.31
N THR A 34 12.75 -13.52 -5.10
CA THR A 34 14.19 -13.60 -4.88
C THR A 34 14.99 -12.96 -6.00
N ALA A 35 14.76 -11.71 -6.30
CA ALA A 35 15.69 -11.00 -7.18
C ALA A 35 16.74 -10.20 -6.40
N ASN A 36 16.49 -9.77 -5.17
CA ASN A 36 17.47 -9.07 -4.36
C ASN A 36 17.54 -9.64 -2.93
N PRO A 37 18.68 -10.28 -2.53
CA PRO A 37 18.85 -10.85 -1.20
C PRO A 37 18.97 -9.80 -0.08
N ASP A 38 19.22 -8.54 -0.42
CA ASP A 38 19.46 -7.45 0.54
C ASP A 38 18.18 -6.65 0.87
N ILE A 39 17.09 -6.85 0.12
CA ILE A 39 15.80 -6.31 0.50
C ILE A 39 15.27 -7.18 1.65
N PRO A 40 14.94 -6.59 2.82
CA PRO A 40 14.27 -7.34 3.89
C PRO A 40 13.08 -8.05 3.27
N LYS A 41 13.09 -9.38 3.29
CA LYS A 41 12.04 -10.21 2.71
C LYS A 41 10.76 -9.89 3.44
N PHE A 42 10.04 -8.89 2.97
CA PHE A 42 8.66 -8.70 3.34
C PHE A 42 7.93 -9.94 2.83
N LYS A 43 7.78 -10.92 3.69
CA LYS A 43 6.91 -12.05 3.45
C LYS A 43 5.49 -11.49 3.50
N PHE A 44 5.06 -10.88 2.42
CA PHE A 44 3.64 -10.87 2.15
C PHE A 44 3.25 -12.34 2.24
N ASP A 45 2.48 -12.71 3.26
CA ASP A 45 2.02 -14.08 3.35
C ASP A 45 1.23 -14.34 2.07
N GLN A 46 1.82 -15.12 1.15
CA GLN A 46 1.22 -15.43 -0.15
C GLN A 46 -0.17 -16.06 0.03
N ASN A 47 -0.38 -16.73 1.17
CA ASN A 47 -1.67 -17.28 1.56
C ASN A 47 -2.67 -16.18 1.94
N TYR A 48 -2.20 -15.08 2.52
CA TYR A 48 -3.05 -13.95 2.92
C TYR A 48 -3.61 -13.23 1.69
N GLY A 49 -2.76 -12.83 0.76
CA GLY A 49 -3.19 -12.21 -0.49
C GLY A 49 -4.14 -13.10 -1.30
N ALA A 50 -3.78 -14.37 -1.50
CA ALA A 50 -4.62 -15.34 -2.22
C ALA A 50 -5.98 -15.59 -1.55
N LYS A 51 -6.07 -15.46 -0.23
CA LYS A 51 -7.30 -15.71 0.53
C LYS A 51 -8.30 -14.56 0.44
N TYR A 52 -7.82 -13.31 0.42
CA TYR A 52 -8.67 -12.12 0.54
C TYR A 52 -8.76 -11.31 -0.74
N LEU A 53 -7.73 -11.34 -1.59
CA LEU A 53 -7.66 -10.56 -2.81
C LEU A 53 -8.42 -11.25 -3.95
N GLY A 54 -9.36 -10.53 -4.56
CA GLY A 54 -9.99 -10.91 -5.82
C GLY A 54 -9.29 -10.18 -6.97
N GLY A 55 -8.62 -10.95 -7.86
CA GLY A 55 -7.79 -10.41 -8.92
C GLY A 55 -6.35 -10.17 -8.49
N ASN A 56 -5.54 -9.63 -9.38
CA ASN A 56 -4.12 -9.35 -9.17
C ASN A 56 -3.91 -7.84 -9.06
N VAL A 57 -3.16 -7.40 -8.05
CA VAL A 57 -2.67 -6.03 -7.91
C VAL A 57 -1.18 -5.97 -8.23
N ASP A 58 -0.73 -4.84 -8.74
CA ASP A 58 0.67 -4.63 -9.11
C ASP A 58 1.30 -3.60 -8.17
N PRO A 59 2.16 -3.97 -7.22
CA PRO A 59 2.88 -3.05 -6.37
C PRO A 59 4.23 -2.64 -6.99
N ILE A 60 4.63 -1.38 -6.76
CA ILE A 60 5.98 -0.86 -6.98
C ILE A 60 6.54 -0.44 -5.61
N HIS A 61 7.63 -1.07 -5.18
CA HIS A 61 8.25 -0.81 -3.88
C HIS A 61 9.06 0.49 -3.90
N LEU A 62 8.85 1.36 -2.89
CA LEU A 62 9.53 2.64 -2.75
C LEU A 62 10.29 2.78 -1.42
N THR A 63 10.35 1.75 -0.59
CA THR A 63 10.91 1.83 0.77
C THR A 63 12.36 2.34 0.79
N GLU A 64 13.14 2.02 -0.23
CA GLU A 64 14.53 2.44 -0.38
C GLU A 64 14.72 3.46 -1.51
N SER A 65 13.65 4.10 -1.97
CA SER A 65 13.73 5.09 -3.05
C SER A 65 14.62 6.27 -2.64
N LYS A 66 15.56 6.63 -3.51
CA LYS A 66 16.42 7.81 -3.40
C LYS A 66 15.87 9.02 -4.15
N ASP A 67 14.74 8.89 -4.80
CA ASP A 67 14.07 10.00 -5.47
C ASP A 67 13.57 11.00 -4.40
N GLU A 68 14.01 12.26 -4.52
CA GLU A 68 13.72 13.30 -3.54
C GLU A 68 12.22 13.59 -3.41
N LEU A 69 11.46 13.50 -4.51
CA LEU A 69 10.02 13.70 -4.50
C LEU A 69 9.32 12.64 -3.66
N PHE A 70 9.65 11.37 -3.92
CA PHE A 70 9.04 10.24 -3.21
C PHE A 70 9.48 10.19 -1.75
N SER A 71 10.76 10.39 -1.49
CA SER A 71 11.31 10.44 -0.13
C SER A 71 10.67 11.55 0.69
N SER A 72 10.40 12.73 0.10
CA SER A 72 9.71 13.82 0.79
C SER A 72 8.29 13.41 1.22
N VAL A 73 7.48 12.82 0.33
CA VAL A 73 6.13 12.37 0.68
C VAL A 73 6.16 11.26 1.73
N ILE A 74 7.08 10.31 1.59
CA ILE A 74 7.26 9.22 2.56
C ILE A 74 7.59 9.78 3.96
N ASN A 75 8.50 10.75 4.03
CA ASN A 75 8.87 11.40 5.28
C ASN A 75 7.71 12.21 5.90
N ASP A 76 6.94 12.94 5.09
CA ASP A 76 5.79 13.71 5.55
C ASP A 76 4.73 12.79 6.18
N VAL A 77 4.38 11.70 5.50
CA VAL A 77 3.42 10.71 6.00
C VAL A 77 3.95 10.01 7.25
N THR A 78 5.22 9.61 7.26
CA THR A 78 5.84 8.95 8.41
C THR A 78 5.88 9.89 9.62
N THR A 79 6.20 11.15 9.42
CA THR A 79 6.18 12.16 10.48
C THR A 79 4.78 12.32 11.07
N LEU A 80 3.76 12.36 10.23
CA LEU A 80 2.37 12.41 10.69
C LEU A 80 1.99 11.14 11.47
N CYS A 81 2.33 9.96 10.97
CA CYS A 81 2.04 8.69 11.67
C CYS A 81 2.70 8.64 13.05
N LYS A 82 3.91 9.17 13.19
CA LYS A 82 4.63 9.26 14.47
C LYS A 82 3.98 10.19 15.49
N THR A 83 3.06 11.05 15.10
CA THR A 83 2.28 11.84 16.06
C THR A 83 1.27 11.00 16.84
N PHE A 84 0.89 9.82 16.33
CA PHE A 84 0.02 8.86 17.02
C PHE A 84 0.79 7.86 17.86
N ASP A 85 1.99 7.46 17.39
CA ASP A 85 2.90 6.57 18.10
C ASP A 85 4.34 6.85 17.63
N ASP A 86 5.18 7.39 18.50
CA ASP A 86 6.56 7.77 18.18
C ASP A 86 7.52 6.59 18.04
N ASN A 87 7.12 5.40 18.53
CA ASN A 87 7.93 4.19 18.48
C ASN A 87 7.77 3.37 17.20
N ILE A 88 6.95 3.83 16.25
CA ILE A 88 6.75 3.12 14.99
C ILE A 88 7.90 3.33 14.01
N LYS A 89 8.16 2.30 13.23
CA LYS A 89 9.07 2.35 12.08
C LYS A 89 8.33 1.96 10.80
N LEU A 90 8.64 2.67 9.72
CA LEU A 90 8.19 2.29 8.39
C LEU A 90 8.81 0.93 8.03
N GLN A 91 7.97 -0.04 7.74
CA GLN A 91 8.38 -1.36 7.25
C GLN A 91 8.33 -1.43 5.74
N TYR A 92 7.30 -0.84 5.18
CA TYR A 92 7.05 -0.92 3.75
C TYR A 92 6.32 0.33 3.27
N VAL A 93 6.68 0.77 2.08
CA VAL A 93 5.88 1.70 1.27
C VAL A 93 5.92 1.29 -0.20
N GLY A 94 4.78 1.31 -0.86
CA GLY A 94 4.68 1.02 -2.27
C GLY A 94 3.48 1.68 -2.93
N VAL A 95 3.65 2.02 -4.21
CA VAL A 95 2.51 2.36 -5.06
C VAL A 95 1.86 1.07 -5.51
N VAL A 96 0.55 0.95 -5.29
CA VAL A 96 -0.22 -0.25 -5.66
C VAL A 96 -1.25 0.13 -6.72
N ARG A 97 -1.15 -0.52 -7.88
CA ARG A 97 -2.14 -0.47 -8.94
C ARG A 97 -3.17 -1.58 -8.75
N TRP A 98 -4.42 -1.20 -8.74
CA TRP A 98 -5.58 -2.09 -8.67
C TRP A 98 -6.31 -2.07 -10.00
N PRO A 99 -6.14 -3.10 -10.85
CA PRO A 99 -6.86 -3.24 -12.10
C PRO A 99 -8.38 -3.33 -11.93
N ILE A 100 -9.11 -3.03 -13.00
CA ILE A 100 -10.57 -3.17 -13.05
C ILE A 100 -10.97 -4.62 -12.67
N GLY A 101 -12.01 -4.74 -11.83
CA GLY A 101 -12.52 -6.02 -11.34
C GLY A 101 -11.79 -6.55 -10.10
N THR A 102 -10.73 -5.88 -9.64
CA THR A 102 -10.06 -6.27 -8.38
C THR A 102 -10.80 -5.77 -7.16
N PHE A 103 -10.73 -6.52 -6.09
CA PHE A 103 -11.32 -6.18 -4.80
C PHE A 103 -10.55 -6.89 -3.68
N MET A 104 -10.78 -6.50 -2.44
CA MET A 104 -10.26 -7.22 -1.27
C MET A 104 -11.42 -7.53 -0.31
N LYS A 105 -11.52 -8.79 0.11
CA LYS A 105 -12.55 -9.23 1.05
C LYS A 105 -12.30 -8.67 2.45
N PRO A 106 -13.34 -8.58 3.31
CA PRO A 106 -13.17 -8.18 4.70
C PRO A 106 -12.12 -9.02 5.42
N HIS A 107 -11.16 -8.34 6.05
CA HIS A 107 -10.04 -8.95 6.75
C HIS A 107 -9.48 -8.00 7.81
N ILE A 108 -8.72 -8.56 8.71
CA ILE A 108 -7.82 -7.85 9.61
C ILE A 108 -6.42 -8.22 9.15
N ASP A 109 -5.51 -7.26 9.10
CA ASP A 109 -4.12 -7.55 8.80
C ASP A 109 -3.51 -8.27 10.01
N ASP A 110 -3.51 -9.58 9.95
CA ASP A 110 -2.92 -10.46 10.97
C ASP A 110 -1.50 -10.82 10.53
N ASN A 111 -0.64 -9.83 10.58
CA ASN A 111 0.68 -9.94 10.02
C ASN A 111 1.71 -10.28 11.08
N ASN A 112 2.21 -11.48 10.97
CA ASN A 112 3.41 -12.00 11.62
C ASN A 112 3.48 -11.95 13.14
N VAL A 113 3.62 -13.13 13.67
CA VAL A 113 3.91 -13.48 15.07
C VAL A 113 5.12 -12.73 15.65
N HIS A 114 5.94 -12.07 14.82
CA HIS A 114 7.22 -11.49 15.24
C HIS A 114 7.25 -9.95 15.30
N GLU A 115 6.49 -9.27 14.46
CA GLU A 115 6.37 -7.81 14.48
C GLU A 115 4.95 -7.44 14.02
N PRO A 116 3.99 -7.32 14.93
CA PRO A 116 2.64 -6.95 14.57
C PRO A 116 2.63 -5.55 13.93
N ASP A 117 2.07 -5.44 12.74
CA ASP A 117 1.77 -4.15 12.16
C ASP A 117 0.86 -3.38 13.11
N VAL A 118 1.17 -2.12 13.33
CA VAL A 118 0.42 -1.27 14.25
C VAL A 118 -0.51 -0.35 13.48
N PHE A 119 0.01 0.20 12.37
CA PHE A 119 -0.73 1.12 11.52
C PHE A 119 -0.49 0.80 10.05
N ALA A 120 -1.56 0.91 9.27
CA ALA A 120 -1.49 1.15 7.85
C ALA A 120 -1.86 2.61 7.57
N ALA A 121 -1.17 3.21 6.60
CA ALA A 121 -1.56 4.48 6.02
C ALA A 121 -1.73 4.31 4.52
N MET A 122 -2.74 4.96 3.96
CA MET A 122 -3.05 4.86 2.55
C MET A 122 -3.35 6.24 1.99
N LEU A 123 -2.56 6.65 0.99
CA LEU A 123 -2.76 7.88 0.24
C LEU A 123 -3.39 7.54 -1.11
N TYR A 124 -4.59 8.06 -1.38
CA TYR A 124 -5.23 7.90 -2.67
C TYR A 124 -4.57 8.79 -3.72
N LEU A 125 -4.26 8.20 -4.89
CA LEU A 125 -3.56 8.90 -5.97
C LEU A 125 -4.50 9.38 -7.08
N ASN A 126 -5.62 8.69 -7.29
CA ASN A 126 -6.64 9.05 -8.27
C ASN A 126 -8.07 8.76 -7.78
N ASN A 127 -9.06 9.18 -8.54
CA ASN A 127 -10.49 8.92 -8.29
C ASN A 127 -11.34 8.87 -9.56
N ASP A 128 -10.71 8.63 -10.70
CA ASP A 128 -11.37 8.54 -12.01
C ASP A 128 -11.93 7.14 -12.31
N PHE A 129 -12.12 6.34 -11.28
CA PHE A 129 -12.71 5.00 -11.31
C PHE A 129 -14.01 4.93 -10.51
N THR A 130 -14.73 3.82 -10.60
CA THR A 130 -15.90 3.53 -9.77
C THR A 130 -15.61 2.45 -8.75
N GLY A 131 -16.31 2.45 -7.62
CA GLY A 131 -16.00 1.54 -6.51
C GLY A 131 -14.62 1.83 -5.90
N GLY A 132 -13.88 0.80 -5.56
CA GLY A 132 -12.52 0.92 -5.02
C GLY A 132 -12.42 1.68 -3.70
N SER A 133 -13.53 1.85 -2.99
CA SER A 133 -13.57 2.47 -1.67
C SER A 133 -12.88 1.59 -0.64
N THR A 134 -12.20 2.21 0.33
CA THR A 134 -11.77 1.50 1.54
C THR A 134 -12.93 1.51 2.53
N CYS A 135 -13.40 0.32 2.89
CA CYS A 135 -14.57 0.15 3.74
C CYS A 135 -14.16 -0.47 5.08
N PHE A 136 -14.79 0.01 6.14
CA PHE A 136 -14.75 -0.51 7.49
C PHE A 136 -16.16 -0.99 7.87
N GLU A 137 -16.34 -1.52 9.07
CA GLU A 137 -17.62 -2.08 9.51
C GLU A 137 -18.78 -1.06 9.41
N ASP A 138 -18.52 0.19 9.76
CA ASP A 138 -19.51 1.26 9.85
C ASP A 138 -19.22 2.47 8.95
N MET A 139 -18.19 2.40 8.12
CA MET A 139 -17.71 3.54 7.35
C MET A 139 -17.18 3.15 5.99
N GLU A 140 -17.56 3.91 4.96
CA GLU A 140 -16.98 3.85 3.62
C GLU A 140 -16.19 5.13 3.34
N ILE A 141 -14.92 4.96 2.97
CA ILE A 141 -14.05 6.08 2.58
C ILE A 141 -13.87 6.07 1.07
N LYS A 142 -14.47 7.06 0.43
CA LYS A 142 -14.34 7.28 -1.01
C LYS A 142 -12.97 7.87 -1.34
N PRO A 143 -12.31 7.33 -2.38
CA PRO A 143 -11.04 7.83 -2.89
C PRO A 143 -11.13 9.29 -3.34
N GLU A 144 -10.12 10.07 -3.00
CA GLU A 144 -9.87 11.42 -3.51
C GLU A 144 -8.36 11.63 -3.59
N PRO A 145 -7.82 12.14 -4.70
CA PRO A 145 -6.38 12.38 -4.83
C PRO A 145 -5.84 13.25 -3.69
N GLY A 146 -4.81 12.76 -3.01
CA GLY A 146 -4.21 13.43 -1.86
C GLY A 146 -4.93 13.20 -0.52
N LYS A 147 -6.03 12.45 -0.48
CA LYS A 147 -6.64 12.02 0.78
C LYS A 147 -5.79 10.92 1.40
N LEU A 148 -5.36 11.14 2.63
CA LEU A 148 -4.64 10.16 3.44
C LEU A 148 -5.58 9.59 4.50
N ILE A 149 -5.58 8.28 4.65
CA ILE A 149 -6.19 7.58 5.79
C ILE A 149 -5.13 6.86 6.59
N ILE A 150 -5.30 6.83 7.91
CA ILE A 150 -4.41 6.13 8.84
C ILE A 150 -5.32 5.32 9.77
N PHE A 151 -5.04 4.04 9.93
CA PHE A 151 -5.84 3.17 10.79
C PHE A 151 -4.99 2.03 11.38
N SER A 152 -5.45 1.49 12.49
CA SER A 152 -4.87 0.27 13.05
C SER A 152 -5.32 -0.92 12.22
N ASN A 153 -4.42 -1.45 11.42
CA ASN A 153 -4.71 -2.55 10.49
C ASN A 153 -4.95 -3.89 11.20
N SER A 154 -4.40 -4.06 12.40
CA SER A 154 -4.60 -5.26 13.23
C SER A 154 -5.87 -5.23 14.08
N GLN A 155 -6.57 -4.08 14.19
CA GLN A 155 -7.75 -3.94 15.04
C GLN A 155 -9.04 -3.68 14.26
N HIS A 156 -8.95 -3.16 13.04
CA HIS A 156 -10.11 -2.78 12.25
C HIS A 156 -10.32 -3.74 11.08
N LEU A 157 -11.47 -4.41 11.09
CA LEU A 157 -11.94 -5.15 9.93
C LEU A 157 -12.13 -4.18 8.78
N HIS A 158 -11.46 -4.43 7.66
CA HIS A 158 -11.52 -3.57 6.49
C HIS A 158 -11.50 -4.36 5.18
N TYR A 159 -11.94 -3.72 4.11
CA TYR A 159 -11.95 -4.30 2.78
C TYR A 159 -11.89 -3.22 1.71
N VAL A 160 -11.66 -3.63 0.46
CA VAL A 160 -11.73 -2.75 -0.71
C VAL A 160 -12.87 -3.22 -1.60
N SER A 161 -13.84 -2.34 -1.88
CA SER A 161 -14.92 -2.64 -2.82
C SER A 161 -14.37 -2.81 -4.24
N GLU A 162 -15.09 -3.53 -5.10
CA GLU A 162 -14.66 -3.81 -6.46
C GLU A 162 -14.36 -2.53 -7.24
N VAL A 163 -13.19 -2.52 -7.90
CA VAL A 163 -12.72 -1.43 -8.75
C VAL A 163 -13.37 -1.55 -10.13
N GLY A 164 -14.02 -0.48 -10.60
CA GLY A 164 -14.65 -0.43 -11.91
C GLY A 164 -14.26 0.81 -12.71
N ALA A 165 -14.59 0.82 -14.01
CA ALA A 165 -14.40 1.88 -15.00
C ALA A 165 -12.95 2.23 -15.34
N ALA A 166 -12.05 2.40 -14.36
CA ALA A 166 -10.63 2.64 -14.55
C ALA A 166 -9.82 2.01 -13.40
N GLU A 167 -8.50 2.05 -13.48
CA GLU A 167 -7.61 1.51 -12.47
C GLU A 167 -7.51 2.43 -11.24
N ARG A 168 -7.42 1.85 -10.05
CA ARG A 168 -7.22 2.56 -8.78
C ARG A 168 -5.75 2.52 -8.41
N PHE A 169 -5.19 3.67 -8.04
CA PHE A 169 -3.82 3.79 -7.56
C PHE A 169 -3.79 4.35 -6.13
N VAL A 170 -2.98 3.72 -5.29
CA VAL A 170 -2.75 4.14 -3.91
C VAL A 170 -1.28 4.03 -3.57
N LEU A 171 -0.81 4.91 -2.68
CA LEU A 171 0.45 4.74 -2.00
C LEU A 171 0.16 4.16 -0.62
N SER A 172 0.63 2.94 -0.37
CA SER A 172 0.36 2.18 0.85
C SER A 172 1.60 2.13 1.73
N PHE A 173 1.40 2.32 3.04
CA PHE A 173 2.44 2.31 4.06
C PHE A 173 2.08 1.31 5.14
N TRP A 174 3.07 0.56 5.61
CA TRP A 174 2.95 -0.29 6.80
C TRP A 174 3.99 0.10 7.83
N TYR A 175 3.54 0.22 9.07
CA TYR A 175 4.35 0.61 10.21
C TYR A 175 4.25 -0.45 11.30
N ALA A 176 5.39 -0.83 11.89
CA ALA A 176 5.45 -1.74 13.02
C ALA A 176 6.22 -1.11 14.20
N ARG A 177 5.98 -1.61 15.40
CA ARG A 177 6.85 -1.34 16.54
C ARG A 177 8.07 -2.26 16.47
N PRO A 178 9.28 -1.73 16.69
CA PRO A 178 10.46 -2.58 16.85
C PRO A 178 10.23 -3.59 17.97
N ALA A 179 10.69 -4.82 17.76
CA ALA A 179 10.75 -5.80 18.84
C ALA A 179 11.57 -5.23 20.01
N SER A 180 11.03 -5.31 21.21
CA SER A 180 11.68 -4.88 22.46
C SER A 180 12.81 -5.81 22.85
#